data_e333e4006a2c53c440076bf194f8c507
#
_entry.id   e333e4006a2c53c440076bf194f8c507
#
_cell.length_a   1.000
_cell.length_b   1.000
_cell.length_c   1.000
_cell.angle_alpha   90.00
_cell.angle_beta   90.00
_cell.angle_gamma   90.00
#
_symmetry.space_group_name_H-M   'P 1'
#
loop_
_entity.id
_entity.type
_entity.pdbx_description
1 polymer ?
#
loop_
_entity_poly.entity_id
_entity_poly.type
_entity_poly.pdbx_seq_one_letter_code
_entity_poly.pdbx_strand_id
1 'polypeptide(L)'
;MIWKWLLCSAALTGLVAVMFGIFPKLDQETSAFFYNQGNGFYLGKVSVLAAFREFVWNVSIVLFIFCVAGFLFLRLRGDNTKYFEIGILVYLLGPILLVNGILKEFWGRARPSQITDFGGEKMFTPFYEISDQCASNCSFVSGEASGATAILIVVTLLTWAYCGAWVQIFAVGLSTIVLVASGFLRVGFGGHFASDVLLSILFTGLIFFIVIRHHRYRQIFM
;
A
#
# COMPACT_ATOMS: atom_id res chain seq x y z
N MET A 1 7.46 21.56 -10.47
CA MET A 1 6.54 20.45 -10.84
C MET A 1 6.22 19.51 -9.66
N ILE A 2 7.20 18.97 -8.95
CA ILE A 2 7.04 18.02 -7.80
C ILE A 2 6.13 18.55 -6.70
N TRP A 3 6.17 19.85 -6.35
CA TRP A 3 5.30 20.47 -5.36
C TRP A 3 3.80 20.33 -5.68
N LYS A 4 3.43 20.46 -6.95
CA LYS A 4 2.03 20.29 -7.37
C LYS A 4 1.56 18.87 -7.11
N TRP A 5 2.37 17.87 -7.43
CA TRP A 5 2.05 16.47 -7.19
C TRP A 5 1.98 16.11 -5.70
N LEU A 6 2.89 16.67 -4.89
CA LEU A 6 2.83 16.51 -3.42
C LEU A 6 1.54 17.11 -2.84
N LEU A 7 1.19 18.33 -3.26
CA LEU A 7 -0.04 18.98 -2.80
C LEU A 7 -1.29 18.24 -3.27
N CYS A 8 -1.33 17.77 -4.53
CA CYS A 8 -2.42 16.95 -5.03
C CYS A 8 -2.57 15.64 -4.25
N SER A 9 -1.45 14.96 -3.97
CA SER A 9 -1.48 13.72 -3.18
C SER A 9 -1.94 13.99 -1.74
N ALA A 10 -1.48 15.07 -1.12
CA ALA A 10 -1.91 15.48 0.21
C ALA A 10 -3.41 15.85 0.23
N ALA A 11 -3.87 16.59 -0.77
CA ALA A 11 -5.29 16.96 -0.90
C ALA A 11 -6.18 15.72 -1.10
N LEU A 12 -5.75 14.76 -1.94
CA LEU A 12 -6.46 13.51 -2.14
C LEU A 12 -6.50 12.67 -0.86
N THR A 13 -5.39 12.62 -0.11
CA THR A 13 -5.35 11.95 1.19
C THR A 13 -6.34 12.59 2.17
N GLY A 14 -6.35 13.92 2.24
CA GLY A 14 -7.31 14.68 3.05
C GLY A 14 -8.76 14.42 2.63
N LEU A 15 -9.04 14.40 1.33
CA LEU A 15 -10.38 14.12 0.80
C LEU A 15 -10.87 12.71 1.20
N VAL A 16 -10.04 11.69 1.04
CA VAL A 16 -10.37 10.31 1.43
C VAL A 16 -10.57 10.22 2.95
N ALA A 17 -9.71 10.86 3.74
CA ALA A 17 -9.84 10.90 5.19
C ALA A 17 -11.13 11.60 5.63
N VAL A 18 -11.49 12.72 5.01
CA VAL A 18 -12.76 13.44 5.28
C VAL A 18 -13.96 12.59 4.89
N MET A 19 -13.93 11.94 3.71
CA MET A 19 -15.02 11.09 3.24
C MET A 19 -15.32 9.95 4.23
N PHE A 20 -14.32 9.17 4.62
CA PHE A 20 -14.50 8.08 5.59
C PHE A 20 -14.67 8.59 7.02
N GLY A 21 -14.22 9.80 7.34
CA GLY A 21 -14.45 10.46 8.63
C GLY A 21 -15.90 10.88 8.82
N ILE A 22 -16.53 11.42 7.77
CA ILE A 22 -17.96 11.82 7.80
C ILE A 22 -18.87 10.59 7.63
N PHE A 23 -18.46 9.63 6.81
CA PHE A 23 -19.25 8.43 6.49
C PHE A 23 -18.51 7.13 6.89
N PRO A 24 -18.26 6.87 8.19
CA PRO A 24 -17.50 5.68 8.62
C PRO A 24 -18.19 4.37 8.25
N LYS A 25 -19.52 4.36 8.07
CA LYS A 25 -20.29 3.20 7.62
C LYS A 25 -19.91 2.70 6.22
N LEU A 26 -19.28 3.53 5.38
CA LEU A 26 -18.79 3.09 4.07
C LEU A 26 -17.79 1.91 4.18
N ASP A 27 -17.03 1.84 5.26
CA ASP A 27 -16.13 0.72 5.53
C ASP A 27 -16.90 -0.58 5.79
N GLN A 28 -17.97 -0.51 6.57
CA GLN A 28 -18.83 -1.65 6.86
C GLN A 28 -19.62 -2.08 5.61
N GLU A 29 -20.21 -1.13 4.88
CA GLU A 29 -21.00 -1.38 3.66
C GLU A 29 -20.13 -2.00 2.55
N THR A 30 -18.92 -1.48 2.31
CA THR A 30 -18.00 -2.08 1.34
C THR A 30 -17.54 -3.47 1.73
N SER A 31 -17.35 -3.73 3.02
CA SER A 31 -16.99 -5.06 3.52
C SER A 31 -18.17 -6.02 3.45
N ALA A 32 -19.39 -5.55 3.74
CA ALA A 32 -20.62 -6.34 3.67
C ALA A 32 -20.89 -6.92 2.28
N PHE A 33 -20.50 -6.21 1.22
CA PHE A 33 -20.62 -6.70 -0.15
C PHE A 33 -19.89 -8.02 -0.41
N PHE A 34 -18.83 -8.31 0.36
CA PHE A 34 -18.02 -9.53 0.23
C PHE A 34 -18.30 -10.57 1.31
N TYR A 35 -19.22 -10.27 2.24
CA TYR A 35 -19.57 -11.15 3.34
C TYR A 35 -20.85 -11.93 3.07
N ASN A 36 -20.85 -13.21 3.42
CA ASN A 36 -22.04 -14.07 3.39
C ASN A 36 -22.17 -14.78 4.74
N GLN A 37 -23.37 -14.74 5.36
CA GLN A 37 -23.60 -15.32 6.68
C GLN A 37 -23.25 -16.83 6.78
N GLY A 38 -23.41 -17.59 5.68
CA GLY A 38 -23.07 -19.02 5.67
C GLY A 38 -21.60 -19.31 5.41
N ASN A 39 -20.90 -18.42 4.68
CA ASN A 39 -19.56 -18.67 4.17
C ASN A 39 -18.51 -17.66 4.65
N GLY A 40 -18.90 -16.63 5.38
CA GLY A 40 -18.01 -15.53 5.78
C GLY A 40 -17.49 -14.74 4.58
N PHE A 41 -16.27 -14.29 4.63
CA PHE A 41 -15.57 -13.67 3.49
C PHE A 41 -15.10 -14.74 2.50
N TYR A 42 -15.96 -15.09 1.57
CA TYR A 42 -15.79 -16.28 0.70
C TYR A 42 -14.59 -16.17 -0.26
N LEU A 43 -14.21 -14.96 -0.69
CA LEU A 43 -13.06 -14.78 -1.59
C LEU A 43 -11.75 -15.27 -0.96
N GLY A 44 -11.60 -15.15 0.37
CA GLY A 44 -10.43 -15.64 1.09
C GLY A 44 -10.25 -17.16 1.09
N LYS A 45 -11.32 -17.91 0.75
CA LYS A 45 -11.31 -19.37 0.65
C LYS A 45 -10.93 -19.88 -0.74
N VAL A 46 -10.83 -18.99 -1.75
CA VAL A 46 -10.45 -19.33 -3.12
C VAL A 46 -8.93 -19.44 -3.20
N SER A 47 -8.41 -20.65 -3.36
CA SER A 47 -6.97 -20.94 -3.33
C SER A 47 -6.14 -20.13 -4.33
N VAL A 48 -6.67 -19.92 -5.54
CA VAL A 48 -5.98 -19.12 -6.58
C VAL A 48 -5.82 -17.66 -6.15
N LEU A 49 -6.83 -17.07 -5.51
CA LEU A 49 -6.76 -15.70 -5.01
C LEU A 49 -5.81 -15.56 -3.82
N ALA A 50 -5.78 -16.57 -2.95
CA ALA A 50 -4.82 -16.63 -1.85
C ALA A 50 -3.38 -16.76 -2.39
N ALA A 51 -3.14 -17.62 -3.38
CA ALA A 51 -1.84 -17.77 -4.03
C ALA A 51 -1.40 -16.47 -4.76
N PHE A 52 -2.32 -15.78 -5.44
CA PHE A 52 -2.04 -14.47 -6.04
C PHE A 52 -1.59 -13.45 -5.00
N ARG A 53 -2.26 -13.39 -3.86
CA ARG A 53 -1.89 -12.52 -2.76
C ARG A 53 -0.47 -12.79 -2.26
N GLU A 54 -0.13 -14.07 -2.01
CA GLU A 54 1.21 -14.48 -1.58
C GLU A 54 2.27 -14.17 -2.63
N PHE A 55 1.94 -14.38 -3.91
CA PHE A 55 2.82 -14.02 -5.01
C PHE A 55 3.15 -12.52 -5.01
N VAL A 56 2.15 -11.65 -4.91
CA VAL A 56 2.37 -10.19 -4.88
C VAL A 56 3.21 -9.77 -3.67
N TRP A 57 2.95 -10.39 -2.51
CA TRP A 57 3.75 -10.16 -1.31
C TRP A 57 5.23 -10.54 -1.52
N ASN A 58 5.48 -11.71 -2.07
CA ASN A 58 6.83 -12.17 -2.38
C ASN A 58 7.53 -11.30 -3.44
N VAL A 59 6.82 -10.88 -4.48
CA VAL A 59 7.33 -9.92 -5.48
C VAL A 59 7.75 -8.61 -4.82
N SER A 60 6.98 -8.11 -3.85
CA SER A 60 7.33 -6.89 -3.11
C SER A 60 8.65 -7.05 -2.36
N ILE A 61 8.86 -8.18 -1.68
CA ILE A 61 10.10 -8.47 -0.95
C ILE A 61 11.28 -8.61 -1.91
N VAL A 62 11.11 -9.39 -3.00
CA VAL A 62 12.16 -9.59 -4.00
C VAL A 62 12.55 -8.27 -4.66
N LEU A 63 11.59 -7.41 -4.95
CA LEU A 63 11.88 -6.10 -5.56
C LEU A 63 12.63 -5.17 -4.59
N PHE A 64 12.32 -5.22 -3.30
CA PHE A 64 13.11 -4.50 -2.29
C PHE A 64 14.56 -4.99 -2.25
N ILE A 65 14.77 -6.32 -2.19
CA ILE A 65 16.11 -6.93 -2.23
C ILE A 65 16.85 -6.55 -3.50
N PHE A 66 16.15 -6.56 -4.64
CA PHE A 66 16.70 -6.11 -5.92
C PHE A 66 17.16 -4.65 -5.90
N CYS A 67 16.38 -3.77 -5.26
CA CYS A 67 16.79 -2.38 -5.09
C CYS A 67 18.08 -2.26 -4.25
N VAL A 68 18.19 -3.02 -3.17
CA VAL A 68 19.39 -3.03 -2.32
C VAL A 68 20.61 -3.57 -3.10
N ALA A 69 20.45 -4.70 -3.79
CA ALA A 69 21.52 -5.30 -4.59
C ALA A 69 21.95 -4.37 -5.73
N GLY A 70 21.01 -3.77 -6.45
CA GLY A 70 21.28 -2.81 -7.52
C GLY A 70 22.00 -1.56 -7.02
N PHE A 71 21.58 -1.03 -5.86
CA PHE A 71 22.27 0.08 -5.20
C PHE A 71 23.73 -0.26 -4.90
N LEU A 72 23.99 -1.40 -4.25
CA LEU A 72 25.35 -1.83 -3.90
C LEU A 72 26.22 -2.03 -5.14
N PHE A 73 25.67 -2.72 -6.15
CA PHE A 73 26.39 -2.99 -7.40
C PHE A 73 26.79 -1.70 -8.12
N LEU A 74 25.87 -0.74 -8.31
CA LEU A 74 26.16 0.52 -8.97
C LEU A 74 27.11 1.40 -8.15
N ARG A 75 26.98 1.37 -6.81
CA ARG A 75 27.88 2.11 -5.93
C ARG A 75 29.32 1.61 -6.03
N LEU A 76 29.53 0.31 -6.12
CA LEU A 76 30.86 -0.28 -6.30
C LEU A 76 31.48 0.09 -7.66
N ARG A 77 30.65 0.34 -8.67
CA ARG A 77 31.09 0.81 -9.99
C ARG A 77 31.29 2.33 -10.09
N GLY A 78 30.88 3.09 -9.10
CA GLY A 78 30.87 4.55 -9.17
C GLY A 78 29.73 5.14 -10.03
N ASP A 79 28.72 4.34 -10.37
CA ASP A 79 27.59 4.71 -11.20
C ASP A 79 26.47 5.42 -10.42
N ASN A 80 25.45 5.94 -11.13
CA ASN A 80 24.33 6.65 -10.52
C ASN A 80 23.37 5.69 -9.81
N THR A 81 23.29 5.80 -8.48
CA THR A 81 22.47 4.95 -7.58
C THR A 81 21.08 5.52 -7.26
N LYS A 82 20.77 6.74 -7.68
CA LYS A 82 19.61 7.52 -7.20
C LYS A 82 18.26 6.81 -7.34
N TYR A 83 18.03 6.09 -8.44
CA TYR A 83 16.77 5.39 -8.66
C TYR A 83 16.55 4.24 -7.65
N PHE A 84 17.61 3.49 -7.38
CA PHE A 84 17.59 2.41 -6.39
C PHE A 84 17.49 2.97 -4.95
N GLU A 85 18.17 4.07 -4.65
CA GLU A 85 18.06 4.76 -3.35
C GLU A 85 16.63 5.22 -3.08
N ILE A 86 15.95 5.82 -4.06
CA ILE A 86 14.54 6.21 -3.92
C ILE A 86 13.68 4.97 -3.65
N GLY A 87 13.87 3.88 -4.40
CA GLY A 87 13.16 2.63 -4.19
C GLY A 87 13.34 2.09 -2.76
N ILE A 88 14.58 2.03 -2.27
CA ILE A 88 14.90 1.62 -0.90
C ILE A 88 14.19 2.51 0.12
N LEU A 89 14.28 3.84 -0.04
CA LEU A 89 13.67 4.79 0.89
C LEU A 89 12.14 4.67 0.92
N VAL A 90 11.51 4.48 -0.24
CA VAL A 90 10.05 4.25 -0.31
C VAL A 90 9.65 3.00 0.45
N TYR A 91 10.37 1.88 0.28
CA TYR A 91 10.09 0.65 1.02
C TYR A 91 10.34 0.79 2.52
N LEU A 92 11.46 1.38 2.91
CA LEU A 92 11.83 1.55 4.33
C LEU A 92 10.85 2.47 5.06
N LEU A 93 10.52 3.62 4.49
CA LEU A 93 9.68 4.62 5.17
C LEU A 93 8.19 4.29 5.05
N GLY A 94 7.73 3.72 3.94
CA GLY A 94 6.32 3.38 3.70
C GLY A 94 5.93 2.02 4.29
N PRO A 95 6.08 0.93 3.54
CA PRO A 95 5.64 -0.39 3.99
C PRO A 95 6.28 -0.85 5.30
N ILE A 96 7.58 -0.66 5.49
CA ILE A 96 8.30 -1.21 6.64
C ILE A 96 8.06 -0.38 7.89
N LEU A 97 8.43 0.90 7.89
CA LEU A 97 8.38 1.73 9.09
C LEU A 97 6.96 2.24 9.38
N LEU A 98 6.37 3.02 8.47
CA LEU A 98 5.09 3.67 8.76
C LEU A 98 3.97 2.64 8.91
N VAL A 99 3.82 1.74 7.93
CA VAL A 99 2.68 0.84 7.89
C VAL A 99 2.84 -0.31 8.88
N ASN A 100 3.88 -1.14 8.73
CA ASN A 100 4.02 -2.33 9.58
C ASN A 100 4.65 -2.02 10.94
N GLY A 101 5.59 -1.05 11.04
CA GLY A 101 6.28 -0.73 12.29
C GLY A 101 5.49 0.20 13.22
N ILE A 102 4.62 1.06 12.68
CA ILE A 102 3.90 2.06 13.48
C ILE A 102 2.40 1.79 13.46
N LEU A 103 1.74 1.96 12.30
CA LEU A 103 0.29 1.99 12.26
C LEU A 103 -0.34 0.65 12.64
N LYS A 104 0.18 -0.47 12.15
CA LYS A 104 -0.37 -1.79 12.46
C LYS A 104 -0.11 -2.26 13.90
N GLU A 105 0.90 -1.72 14.56
CA GLU A 105 1.23 -2.10 15.94
C GLU A 105 0.51 -1.25 16.97
N PHE A 106 0.26 0.04 16.67
CA PHE A 106 -0.24 0.98 17.67
C PHE A 106 -1.67 1.47 17.45
N TRP A 107 -2.30 1.20 16.29
CA TRP A 107 -3.64 1.73 16.00
C TRP A 107 -4.78 0.93 16.64
N GLY A 108 -4.58 -0.37 16.85
CA GLY A 108 -5.51 -1.22 17.56
C GLY A 108 -6.84 -1.54 16.84
N ARG A 109 -7.01 -1.17 15.57
CA ARG A 109 -8.25 -1.39 14.80
C ARG A 109 -8.45 -2.85 14.45
N ALA A 110 -9.62 -3.43 14.79
CA ALA A 110 -10.00 -4.78 14.37
C ALA A 110 -10.16 -4.87 12.84
N ARG A 111 -9.97 -6.07 12.29
CA ARG A 111 -10.22 -6.35 10.86
C ARG A 111 -11.70 -6.59 10.59
N PRO A 112 -12.20 -6.40 9.35
CA PRO A 112 -13.58 -6.73 9.02
C PRO A 112 -14.01 -8.14 9.46
N SER A 113 -13.18 -9.15 9.22
CA SER A 113 -13.49 -10.53 9.63
C SER A 113 -13.52 -10.78 11.14
N GLN A 114 -13.16 -9.80 11.96
CA GLN A 114 -13.11 -9.92 13.42
C GLN A 114 -14.27 -9.19 14.12
N ILE A 115 -15.00 -8.31 13.41
CA ILE A 115 -16.06 -7.51 14.04
C ILE A 115 -17.39 -8.27 14.09
N THR A 116 -18.23 -7.88 15.05
CA THR A 116 -19.55 -8.48 15.30
C THR A 116 -20.47 -8.46 14.09
N ASP A 117 -20.38 -7.42 13.25
CA ASP A 117 -21.19 -7.29 12.03
C ASP A 117 -20.94 -8.42 11.04
N PHE A 118 -19.76 -9.05 11.09
CA PHE A 118 -19.34 -10.13 10.19
C PHE A 118 -18.97 -11.42 10.91
N GLY A 119 -19.64 -11.67 12.05
CA GLY A 119 -19.54 -12.95 12.78
C GLY A 119 -18.30 -13.07 13.68
N GLY A 120 -17.58 -11.99 13.92
CA GLY A 120 -16.50 -11.91 14.90
C GLY A 120 -16.99 -11.45 16.27
N GLU A 121 -16.04 -11.11 17.16
CA GLU A 121 -16.32 -10.71 18.56
C GLU A 121 -15.90 -9.27 18.88
N LYS A 122 -15.23 -8.58 17.94
CA LYS A 122 -14.67 -7.24 18.13
C LYS A 122 -15.66 -6.16 17.72
N MET A 123 -15.46 -4.96 18.23
CA MET A 123 -16.24 -3.79 17.83
C MET A 123 -15.65 -3.13 16.59
N PHE A 124 -16.52 -2.61 15.72
CA PHE A 124 -16.08 -1.71 14.66
C PHE A 124 -15.57 -0.40 15.25
N THR A 125 -14.42 0.09 14.76
CA THR A 125 -13.91 1.42 15.06
C THR A 125 -13.62 2.17 13.76
N PRO A 126 -13.97 3.46 13.65
CA PRO A 126 -13.58 4.28 12.49
C PRO A 126 -12.06 4.35 12.35
N PHE A 127 -11.57 4.63 11.15
CA PHE A 127 -10.12 4.63 10.88
C PHE A 127 -9.34 5.69 11.69
N TYR A 128 -9.96 6.80 12.07
CA TYR A 128 -9.35 7.89 12.83
C TYR A 128 -9.29 7.65 14.35
N GLU A 129 -9.89 6.58 14.83
CA GLU A 129 -9.96 6.26 16.24
C GLU A 129 -8.92 5.17 16.58
N ILE A 130 -8.03 5.49 17.53
CA ILE A 130 -7.12 4.51 18.10
C ILE A 130 -7.93 3.67 19.10
N SER A 131 -7.83 2.36 19.01
CA SER A 131 -8.65 1.44 19.79
C SER A 131 -7.82 0.30 20.40
N ASP A 132 -8.45 -0.48 21.24
CA ASP A 132 -7.92 -1.69 21.90
C ASP A 132 -8.45 -3.00 21.30
N GLN A 133 -9.14 -2.91 20.15
CA GLN A 133 -9.82 -4.05 19.54
C GLN A 133 -8.85 -5.07 18.92
N CYS A 134 -7.57 -4.72 18.80
CA CYS A 134 -6.52 -5.57 18.24
C CYS A 134 -5.18 -5.27 18.92
N ALA A 135 -4.49 -6.32 19.39
CA ALA A 135 -3.25 -6.18 20.15
C ALA A 135 -2.01 -5.97 19.26
N SER A 136 -1.97 -6.56 18.05
CA SER A 136 -0.84 -6.44 17.11
C SER A 136 -1.26 -6.85 15.71
N ASN A 137 -0.49 -6.41 14.69
CA ASN A 137 -0.77 -6.68 13.28
C ASN A 137 -2.23 -6.34 12.89
N CYS A 138 -2.67 -5.19 13.31
CA CYS A 138 -4.04 -4.71 13.23
C CYS A 138 -4.47 -4.30 11.81
N SER A 139 -5.73 -3.87 11.64
CA SER A 139 -6.28 -3.56 10.32
C SER A 139 -5.67 -2.29 9.71
N PHE A 140 -5.51 -1.23 10.48
CA PHE A 140 -5.09 0.07 9.97
C PHE A 140 -3.56 0.17 9.91
N VAL A 141 -2.98 0.39 8.75
CA VAL A 141 -3.46 0.37 7.37
C VAL A 141 -2.97 -0.91 6.64
N SER A 142 -3.40 -1.11 5.39
CA SER A 142 -3.05 -2.33 4.64
C SER A 142 -1.58 -2.40 4.24
N GLY A 143 -0.82 -3.36 4.81
CA GLY A 143 0.58 -3.60 4.46
C GLY A 143 0.75 -4.10 3.02
N GLU A 144 -0.18 -4.91 2.52
CA GLU A 144 -0.13 -5.43 1.15
C GLU A 144 -0.43 -4.34 0.11
N ALA A 145 -1.38 -3.44 0.40
CA ALA A 145 -1.64 -2.28 -0.47
C ALA A 145 -0.44 -1.32 -0.51
N SER A 146 0.23 -1.10 0.63
CA SER A 146 1.47 -0.33 0.70
C SER A 146 2.59 -0.98 -0.12
N GLY A 147 2.78 -2.30 0.02
CA GLY A 147 3.77 -3.07 -0.76
C GLY A 147 3.49 -3.02 -2.25
N ALA A 148 2.23 -3.20 -2.67
CA ALA A 148 1.83 -3.10 -4.08
C ALA A 148 2.02 -1.67 -4.64
N THR A 149 1.80 -0.64 -3.82
CA THR A 149 2.10 0.75 -4.19
C THR A 149 3.61 0.96 -4.37
N ALA A 150 4.42 0.40 -3.48
CA ALA A 150 5.87 0.46 -3.62
C ALA A 150 6.36 -0.28 -4.87
N ILE A 151 5.75 -1.43 -5.23
CA ILE A 151 6.01 -2.11 -6.51
C ILE A 151 5.74 -1.15 -7.67
N LEU A 152 4.56 -0.54 -7.75
CA LEU A 152 4.20 0.39 -8.81
C LEU A 152 5.20 1.55 -8.92
N ILE A 153 5.58 2.16 -7.80
CA ILE A 153 6.53 3.27 -7.76
C ILE A 153 7.91 2.83 -8.28
N VAL A 154 8.45 1.71 -7.76
CA VAL A 154 9.79 1.23 -8.13
C VAL A 154 9.83 0.77 -9.58
N VAL A 155 8.82 0.03 -10.04
CA VAL A 155 8.69 -0.38 -11.45
C VAL A 155 8.65 0.85 -12.36
N THR A 156 7.87 1.87 -12.01
CA THR A 156 7.81 3.13 -12.77
C THR A 156 9.18 3.81 -12.83
N LEU A 157 9.88 3.94 -11.71
CA LEU A 157 11.20 4.57 -11.63
C LEU A 157 12.25 3.82 -12.46
N LEU A 158 12.32 2.50 -12.32
CA LEU A 158 13.34 1.70 -12.99
C LEU A 158 13.08 1.59 -14.51
N THR A 159 11.81 1.43 -14.91
CA THR A 159 11.48 1.40 -16.34
C THR A 159 11.66 2.76 -17.00
N TRP A 160 11.38 3.85 -16.28
CA TRP A 160 11.70 5.20 -16.74
C TRP A 160 13.20 5.40 -16.96
N ALA A 161 14.03 4.88 -16.05
CA ALA A 161 15.48 5.08 -16.08
C ALA A 161 16.19 4.23 -17.13
N TYR A 162 15.71 3.00 -17.36
CA TYR A 162 16.48 1.97 -18.06
C TYR A 162 15.78 1.32 -19.27
N CYS A 163 14.48 1.62 -19.50
CA CYS A 163 13.69 0.95 -20.52
C CYS A 163 13.09 1.95 -21.52
N GLY A 164 12.74 1.44 -22.71
CA GLY A 164 11.99 2.21 -23.69
C GLY A 164 10.50 2.38 -23.32
N ALA A 165 9.83 3.33 -23.99
CA ALA A 165 8.46 3.76 -23.67
C ALA A 165 7.45 2.59 -23.66
N TRP A 166 7.53 1.64 -24.58
CA TRP A 166 6.59 0.51 -24.62
C TRP A 166 6.71 -0.41 -23.41
N VAL A 167 7.96 -0.71 -22.98
CA VAL A 167 8.20 -1.51 -21.76
C VAL A 167 7.68 -0.77 -20.53
N GLN A 168 7.90 0.54 -20.47
CA GLN A 168 7.40 1.36 -19.39
C GLN A 168 5.87 1.34 -19.31
N ILE A 169 5.18 1.59 -20.42
CA ILE A 169 3.71 1.60 -20.48
C ILE A 169 3.15 0.26 -20.01
N PHE A 170 3.70 -0.85 -20.55
CA PHE A 170 3.26 -2.19 -20.16
C PHE A 170 3.50 -2.48 -18.68
N ALA A 171 4.71 -2.21 -18.18
CA ALA A 171 5.08 -2.52 -16.81
C ALA A 171 4.30 -1.67 -15.79
N VAL A 172 4.08 -0.38 -16.07
CA VAL A 172 3.25 0.51 -15.25
C VAL A 172 1.79 0.08 -15.29
N GLY A 173 1.27 -0.26 -16.47
CA GLY A 173 -0.10 -0.79 -16.60
C GLY A 173 -0.31 -2.06 -15.80
N LEU A 174 0.60 -3.03 -15.93
CA LEU A 174 0.53 -4.30 -15.19
C LEU A 174 0.63 -4.08 -13.67
N SER A 175 1.59 -3.26 -13.20
CA SER A 175 1.72 -2.99 -11.77
C SER A 175 0.54 -2.20 -11.20
N THR A 176 -0.11 -1.37 -12.00
CA THR A 176 -1.37 -0.70 -11.62
C THR A 176 -2.51 -1.71 -11.45
N ILE A 177 -2.65 -2.67 -12.38
CA ILE A 177 -3.64 -3.76 -12.26
C ILE A 177 -3.36 -4.58 -10.99
N VAL A 178 -2.10 -4.93 -10.73
CA VAL A 178 -1.71 -5.66 -9.51
C VAL A 178 -2.07 -4.87 -8.25
N LEU A 179 -1.82 -3.57 -8.21
CA LEU A 179 -2.20 -2.71 -7.08
C LEU A 179 -3.72 -2.71 -6.84
N VAL A 180 -4.50 -2.49 -7.90
CA VAL A 180 -5.97 -2.47 -7.80
C VAL A 180 -6.51 -3.83 -7.35
N ALA A 181 -6.03 -4.92 -7.97
CA ALA A 181 -6.42 -6.28 -7.60
C ALA A 181 -6.03 -6.61 -6.15
N SER A 182 -4.83 -6.25 -5.72
CA SER A 182 -4.39 -6.45 -4.33
C SER A 182 -5.28 -5.69 -3.35
N GLY A 183 -5.57 -4.42 -3.60
CA GLY A 183 -6.46 -3.62 -2.75
C GLY A 183 -7.87 -4.21 -2.65
N PHE A 184 -8.46 -4.58 -3.79
CA PHE A 184 -9.77 -5.23 -3.87
C PHE A 184 -9.81 -6.54 -3.07
N LEU A 185 -8.81 -7.41 -3.23
CA LEU A 185 -8.74 -8.67 -2.51
C LEU A 185 -8.56 -8.47 -1.00
N ARG A 186 -7.89 -7.40 -0.55
CA ARG A 186 -7.76 -7.15 0.89
C ARG A 186 -9.10 -6.84 1.56
N VAL A 187 -9.98 -6.09 0.88
CA VAL A 187 -11.36 -5.87 1.34
C VAL A 187 -12.16 -7.16 1.19
N GLY A 188 -12.09 -7.81 0.06
CA GLY A 188 -12.83 -9.04 -0.24
C GLY A 188 -12.49 -10.23 0.66
N PHE A 189 -11.29 -10.27 1.24
CA PHE A 189 -10.89 -11.29 2.23
C PHE A 189 -11.29 -10.94 3.67
N GLY A 190 -11.91 -9.77 3.88
CA GLY A 190 -12.18 -9.27 5.23
C GLY A 190 -10.92 -8.96 6.04
N GLY A 191 -9.80 -8.76 5.37
CA GLY A 191 -8.51 -8.48 5.99
C GLY A 191 -8.30 -7.01 6.33
N HIS A 192 -8.92 -6.11 5.57
CA HIS A 192 -8.83 -4.66 5.73
C HIS A 192 -10.12 -3.99 5.27
N PHE A 193 -10.43 -2.84 5.85
CA PHE A 193 -11.48 -1.96 5.36
C PHE A 193 -11.03 -1.18 4.12
N ALA A 194 -11.97 -0.59 3.38
CA ALA A 194 -11.67 0.21 2.21
C ALA A 194 -10.80 1.43 2.56
N SER A 195 -11.08 2.10 3.68
CA SER A 195 -10.26 3.20 4.20
C SER A 195 -8.82 2.78 4.48
N ASP A 196 -8.59 1.58 5.06
CA ASP A 196 -7.25 1.05 5.34
C ASP A 196 -6.42 0.87 4.07
N VAL A 197 -7.07 0.40 2.99
CA VAL A 197 -6.43 0.18 1.68
C VAL A 197 -6.11 1.51 1.01
N LEU A 198 -7.08 2.40 0.90
CA LEU A 198 -6.91 3.68 0.20
C LEU A 198 -5.90 4.58 0.91
N LEU A 199 -5.98 4.71 2.23
CA LEU A 199 -5.02 5.50 3.01
C LEU A 199 -3.62 4.90 2.94
N SER A 200 -3.47 3.58 2.90
CA SER A 200 -2.18 2.91 2.72
C SER A 200 -1.50 3.27 1.40
N ILE A 201 -2.28 3.26 0.30
CA ILE A 201 -1.81 3.67 -1.03
C ILE A 201 -1.34 5.13 -1.01
N LEU A 202 -2.18 6.01 -0.45
CA LEU A 202 -1.93 7.45 -0.41
C LEU A 202 -0.75 7.81 0.49
N PHE A 203 -0.61 7.19 1.66
CA PHE A 203 0.54 7.40 2.53
C PHE A 203 1.85 6.97 1.87
N THR A 204 1.86 5.83 1.19
CA THR A 204 3.05 5.38 0.46
C THR A 204 3.37 6.31 -0.71
N GLY A 205 2.36 6.81 -1.42
CA GLY A 205 2.51 7.83 -2.47
C GLY A 205 3.04 9.16 -1.93
N LEU A 206 2.54 9.62 -0.79
CA LEU A 206 3.04 10.83 -0.10
C LEU A 206 4.52 10.70 0.26
N ILE A 207 4.91 9.55 0.83
CA ILE A 207 6.32 9.27 1.15
C ILE A 207 7.19 9.36 -0.10
N PHE A 208 6.75 8.78 -1.22
CA PHE A 208 7.47 8.91 -2.48
C PHE A 208 7.68 10.37 -2.87
N PHE A 209 6.63 11.21 -2.86
CA PHE A 209 6.75 12.63 -3.20
C PHE A 209 7.62 13.40 -2.22
N ILE A 210 7.60 13.06 -0.94
CA ILE A 210 8.50 13.65 0.07
C ILE A 210 9.96 13.28 -0.23
N VAL A 211 10.23 12.01 -0.54
CA VAL A 211 11.58 11.52 -0.88
C VAL A 211 12.14 12.24 -2.10
N ILE A 212 11.39 12.28 -3.21
CA ILE A 212 11.87 12.89 -4.46
C ILE A 212 11.97 14.42 -4.39
N ARG A 213 11.31 15.05 -3.41
CA ARG A 213 11.44 16.48 -3.17
C ARG A 213 12.83 16.85 -2.65
N HIS A 214 13.54 15.95 -2.00
CA HIS A 214 14.88 16.18 -1.50
C HIS A 214 15.81 16.61 -2.65
N HIS A 215 16.66 17.63 -2.44
CA HIS A 215 17.49 18.25 -3.48
C HIS A 215 18.35 17.24 -4.26
N ARG A 216 18.81 16.16 -3.62
CA ARG A 216 19.60 15.08 -4.22
C ARG A 216 18.87 14.35 -5.36
N TYR A 217 17.54 14.20 -5.26
CA TYR A 217 16.73 13.44 -6.21
C TYR A 217 15.93 14.32 -7.17
N ARG A 218 15.74 15.58 -6.83
CA ARG A 218 14.93 16.53 -7.60
C ARG A 218 15.37 16.67 -9.05
N GLN A 219 16.68 16.56 -9.30
CA GLN A 219 17.26 16.70 -10.65
C GLN A 219 16.87 15.57 -11.61
N ILE A 220 16.39 14.43 -11.10
CA ILE A 220 15.93 13.30 -11.94
C ILE A 220 14.63 13.65 -12.67
N PHE A 221 13.82 14.55 -12.09
CA PHE A 221 12.46 14.87 -12.54
C PHE A 221 12.33 16.31 -13.07
N MET A 222 13.42 17.01 -13.28
CA MET A 222 13.50 18.31 -13.96
C MET A 222 13.94 18.16 -15.40
#